data_c730b4d541c643123ed6dab29e1dfd96
#
_entry.id   c730b4d541c643123ed6dab29e1dfd96
#
_cell.length_a   1.000
_cell.length_b   1.000
_cell.length_c   1.000
_cell.angle_alpha   90.00
_cell.angle_beta   90.00
_cell.angle_gamma   90.00
#
_symmetry.space_group_name_H-M   'P 1'
#
loop_
_entity.id
_entity.type
_entity.pdbx_description
1 polymer ?
#
loop_
_entity_poly.entity_id
_entity_poly.type
_entity_poly.pdbx_seq_one_letter_code
_entity_poly.pdbx_strand_id
1 'polypeptide(L)'
;MMVEKTLPEIHISEDLARFLKKESNRQFIIRNLINIKKNLTGVTTDITVYLYEKLNLRRDSIKRMKSSAWHHKAQGIYELYMMNQREEQAAIFGHTNSNNEYVRMEAQTASIGFSGFNGLVFLDNLTYPLHEWQQIKLLEQLAAIDIDNMPHLPHWLQSSNEYVIQFALKLADIYQQIYVNDIVITCLSSNNEKIRYQAIKTLGRIAQETTADALKERYYKETSSNKLEIIKQLAIIGTSDDLPFLTDRLKEEDESLILEAGRAIMTASGKNWQIMEEKKISESIFKQIKYEFAQ
;
A
#
# COMPACT_ATOMS: atom_id res chain seq x y z
N MET A 1 23.93 -4.92 -25.47
CA MET A 1 24.41 -6.24 -25.90
C MET A 1 23.96 -7.22 -24.81
N MET A 2 22.84 -7.95 -25.03
CA MET A 2 22.40 -9.00 -24.11
C MET A 2 23.40 -10.16 -24.25
N VAL A 3 24.15 -10.43 -23.20
CA VAL A 3 24.92 -11.66 -23.11
C VAL A 3 23.88 -12.78 -22.98
N GLU A 4 23.77 -13.63 -24.00
CA GLU A 4 22.99 -14.87 -23.88
C GLU A 4 23.59 -15.67 -22.72
N LYS A 5 22.85 -15.70 -21.61
CA LYS A 5 23.19 -16.54 -20.46
C LYS A 5 22.97 -17.99 -20.86
N THR A 6 24.03 -18.69 -21.30
CA THR A 6 23.95 -20.14 -21.49
C THR A 6 23.77 -20.79 -20.12
N LEU A 7 22.57 -21.31 -19.87
CA LEU A 7 22.33 -22.15 -18.70
C LEU A 7 23.10 -23.47 -18.82
N PRO A 8 23.66 -24.01 -17.73
CA PRO A 8 24.42 -25.24 -17.79
C PRO A 8 23.54 -26.41 -18.22
N GLU A 9 24.11 -27.30 -19.04
CA GLU A 9 23.46 -28.56 -19.38
C GLU A 9 23.42 -29.45 -18.13
N ILE A 10 22.21 -29.71 -17.60
CA ILE A 10 22.00 -30.48 -16.38
C ILE A 10 21.61 -31.90 -16.77
N HIS A 11 22.47 -32.85 -16.42
CA HIS A 11 22.19 -34.26 -16.58
C HIS A 11 21.49 -34.82 -15.32
N ILE A 12 20.28 -35.41 -15.50
CA ILE A 12 19.53 -36.02 -14.40
C ILE A 12 20.01 -37.47 -14.27
N SER A 13 20.67 -37.77 -13.14
CA SER A 13 21.12 -39.15 -12.86
C SER A 13 19.90 -40.09 -12.65
N GLU A 14 20.12 -41.39 -12.87
CA GLU A 14 19.11 -42.42 -12.64
C GLU A 14 18.63 -42.44 -11.17
N ASP A 15 19.53 -42.19 -10.22
CA ASP A 15 19.21 -42.16 -8.80
C ASP A 15 18.32 -40.96 -8.47
N LEU A 16 18.56 -39.77 -9.04
CA LEU A 16 17.69 -38.60 -8.89
C LEU A 16 16.34 -38.86 -9.54
N ALA A 17 16.32 -39.45 -10.74
CA ALA A 17 15.07 -39.81 -11.40
C ALA A 17 14.22 -40.82 -10.56
N ARG A 18 14.89 -41.80 -9.92
CA ARG A 18 14.28 -42.75 -8.99
C ARG A 18 13.78 -42.08 -7.73
N PHE A 19 14.53 -41.15 -7.15
CA PHE A 19 14.11 -40.33 -5.98
C PHE A 19 12.86 -39.52 -6.27
N LEU A 20 12.77 -38.88 -7.45
CA LEU A 20 11.65 -38.05 -7.88
C LEU A 20 10.36 -38.83 -8.21
N LYS A 21 10.35 -40.15 -8.21
CA LYS A 21 9.11 -40.93 -8.38
C LYS A 21 8.10 -40.68 -7.26
N LYS A 22 8.57 -40.43 -6.02
CA LYS A 22 7.71 -40.15 -4.87
C LYS A 22 7.30 -38.67 -4.83
N GLU A 23 6.00 -38.39 -4.62
CA GLU A 23 5.47 -37.01 -4.51
C GLU A 23 6.13 -36.25 -3.35
N SER A 24 6.32 -36.90 -2.20
CA SER A 24 6.99 -36.29 -1.03
C SER A 24 8.41 -35.80 -1.35
N ASN A 25 9.14 -36.49 -2.18
CA ASN A 25 10.50 -36.13 -2.56
C ASN A 25 10.49 -34.94 -3.54
N ARG A 26 9.54 -34.91 -4.49
CA ARG A 26 9.37 -33.74 -5.36
C ARG A 26 9.00 -32.50 -4.55
N GLN A 27 8.15 -32.66 -3.52
CA GLN A 27 7.80 -31.63 -2.58
C GLN A 27 9.01 -31.08 -1.81
N PHE A 28 9.87 -31.99 -1.37
CA PHE A 28 11.13 -31.62 -0.70
C PHE A 28 12.02 -30.80 -1.62
N ILE A 29 12.19 -31.21 -2.87
CA ILE A 29 13.00 -30.45 -3.86
C ILE A 29 12.37 -29.07 -4.11
N ILE A 30 11.06 -28.95 -4.33
CA ILE A 30 10.40 -27.66 -4.55
C ILE A 30 10.69 -26.69 -3.41
N ARG A 31 10.54 -27.13 -2.16
CA ARG A 31 10.81 -26.30 -0.98
C ARG A 31 12.27 -25.83 -0.92
N ASN A 32 13.21 -26.73 -1.22
CA ASN A 32 14.63 -26.37 -1.23
C ASN A 32 14.96 -25.38 -2.33
N LEU A 33 14.44 -25.55 -3.55
CA LEU A 33 14.65 -24.60 -4.65
C LEU A 33 14.10 -23.21 -4.30
N ILE A 34 12.91 -23.13 -3.67
CA ILE A 34 12.34 -21.88 -3.19
C ILE A 34 13.23 -21.23 -2.12
N ASN A 35 13.72 -22.02 -1.16
CA ASN A 35 14.60 -21.49 -0.12
C ASN A 35 15.91 -20.96 -0.70
N ILE A 36 16.51 -21.68 -1.67
CA ILE A 36 17.71 -21.23 -2.38
C ILE A 36 17.40 -19.89 -3.08
N LYS A 37 16.30 -19.81 -3.83
CA LYS A 37 15.91 -18.60 -4.56
C LYS A 37 15.67 -17.39 -3.64
N LYS A 38 15.14 -17.61 -2.44
CA LYS A 38 14.92 -16.52 -1.46
C LYS A 38 16.23 -15.94 -0.91
N ASN A 39 17.24 -16.77 -0.76
CA ASN A 39 18.49 -16.40 -0.09
C ASN A 39 19.61 -15.99 -1.05
N LEU A 40 19.42 -16.19 -2.36
CA LEU A 40 20.42 -15.92 -3.38
C LEU A 40 19.85 -15.03 -4.48
N THR A 41 20.71 -14.27 -5.12
CA THR A 41 20.36 -13.31 -6.19
C THR A 41 21.13 -13.62 -7.48
N GLY A 42 20.70 -13.01 -8.58
CA GLY A 42 21.40 -13.10 -9.86
C GLY A 42 21.27 -14.47 -10.55
N VAL A 43 22.37 -14.97 -11.12
CA VAL A 43 22.40 -16.21 -11.96
C VAL A 43 21.86 -17.44 -11.23
N THR A 44 22.10 -17.54 -9.92
CA THR A 44 21.62 -18.68 -9.11
C THR A 44 20.11 -18.77 -9.07
N THR A 45 19.44 -17.62 -9.10
CA THR A 45 17.97 -17.55 -9.17
C THR A 45 17.46 -18.14 -10.49
N ASP A 46 18.10 -17.82 -11.62
CA ASP A 46 17.73 -18.35 -12.94
C ASP A 46 17.93 -19.87 -13.00
N ILE A 47 19.02 -20.38 -12.41
CA ILE A 47 19.30 -21.82 -12.32
C ILE A 47 18.24 -22.56 -11.49
N THR A 48 17.75 -21.97 -10.39
CA THR A 48 16.70 -22.62 -9.58
C THR A 48 15.38 -22.77 -10.34
N VAL A 49 14.99 -21.73 -11.12
CA VAL A 49 13.81 -21.80 -11.99
C VAL A 49 14.01 -22.83 -13.09
N TYR A 50 15.16 -22.84 -13.75
CA TYR A 50 15.50 -23.82 -14.78
C TYR A 50 15.44 -25.26 -14.24
N LEU A 51 16.01 -25.53 -13.07
CA LEU A 51 15.94 -26.83 -12.40
C LEU A 51 14.50 -27.26 -12.11
N TYR A 52 13.68 -26.34 -11.61
CA TYR A 52 12.28 -26.60 -11.33
C TYR A 52 11.52 -27.05 -12.58
N GLU A 53 11.77 -26.40 -13.72
CA GLU A 53 11.18 -26.77 -15.02
C GLU A 53 11.74 -28.08 -15.56
N LYS A 54 13.07 -28.22 -15.56
CA LYS A 54 13.78 -29.43 -16.05
C LYS A 54 13.35 -30.69 -15.32
N LEU A 55 13.08 -30.59 -14.01
CA LEU A 55 12.59 -31.70 -13.19
C LEU A 55 11.06 -31.87 -13.26
N ASN A 56 10.36 -31.11 -14.12
CA ASN A 56 8.92 -31.13 -14.33
C ASN A 56 8.11 -30.99 -13.02
N LEU A 57 8.60 -30.14 -12.10
CA LEU A 57 7.97 -29.93 -10.78
C LEU A 57 6.74 -29.00 -10.86
N ARG A 58 6.62 -28.19 -11.93
CA ARG A 58 5.49 -27.31 -12.19
C ARG A 58 4.14 -28.06 -12.10
N ARG A 59 4.05 -29.28 -12.63
CA ARG A 59 2.85 -30.12 -12.59
C ARG A 59 2.35 -30.38 -11.15
N ASP A 60 3.26 -30.55 -10.20
CA ASP A 60 2.91 -30.81 -8.81
C ASP A 60 2.35 -29.56 -8.14
N SER A 61 2.90 -28.39 -8.44
CA SER A 61 2.40 -27.11 -7.93
C SER A 61 1.05 -26.74 -8.58
N ILE A 62 0.84 -27.02 -9.87
CA ILE A 62 -0.48 -26.87 -10.55
C ILE A 62 -1.51 -27.81 -9.90
N LYS A 63 -1.16 -29.08 -9.66
CA LYS A 63 -2.04 -30.04 -8.99
C LYS A 63 -2.47 -29.52 -7.62
N ARG A 64 -1.55 -28.90 -6.86
CA ARG A 64 -1.87 -28.27 -5.56
C ARG A 64 -2.74 -27.05 -5.70
N MET A 65 -2.44 -26.13 -6.61
CA MET A 65 -3.27 -24.97 -6.86
C MET A 65 -4.71 -25.35 -7.20
N LYS A 66 -4.92 -26.49 -7.87
CA LYS A 66 -6.25 -27.05 -8.21
C LYS A 66 -6.91 -27.84 -7.07
N SER A 67 -6.24 -28.04 -5.94
CA SER A 67 -6.78 -28.79 -4.80
C SER A 67 -8.00 -28.10 -4.19
N SER A 68 -8.94 -28.89 -3.66
CA SER A 68 -10.05 -28.38 -2.84
C SER A 68 -9.59 -27.88 -1.46
N ALA A 69 -8.50 -28.46 -0.92
CA ALA A 69 -7.92 -28.05 0.35
C ALA A 69 -7.20 -26.71 0.20
N TRP A 70 -7.68 -25.69 0.93
CA TRP A 70 -7.19 -24.32 0.83
C TRP A 70 -5.68 -24.18 1.04
N HIS A 71 -5.10 -24.92 2.00
CA HIS A 71 -3.67 -24.86 2.30
C HIS A 71 -2.80 -25.41 1.15
N HIS A 72 -3.26 -26.47 0.48
CA HIS A 72 -2.59 -26.96 -0.73
C HIS A 72 -2.73 -25.96 -1.88
N LYS A 73 -3.91 -25.36 -2.03
CA LYS A 73 -4.16 -24.35 -3.07
C LYS A 73 -3.27 -23.12 -2.89
N ALA A 74 -3.24 -22.54 -1.69
CA ALA A 74 -2.38 -21.40 -1.37
C ALA A 74 -0.92 -21.73 -1.60
N GLN A 75 -0.47 -22.91 -1.15
CA GLN A 75 0.91 -23.36 -1.37
C GLN A 75 1.23 -23.54 -2.86
N GLY A 76 0.33 -24.10 -3.66
CA GLY A 76 0.52 -24.24 -5.11
C GLY A 76 0.68 -22.91 -5.82
N ILE A 77 -0.15 -21.91 -5.46
CA ILE A 77 -0.04 -20.54 -5.96
C ILE A 77 1.31 -19.94 -5.59
N TYR A 78 1.68 -20.02 -4.31
CA TYR A 78 2.96 -19.51 -3.81
C TYR A 78 4.15 -20.13 -4.55
N GLU A 79 4.16 -21.46 -4.78
CA GLU A 79 5.24 -22.16 -5.48
C GLU A 79 5.36 -21.73 -6.94
N LEU A 80 4.23 -21.63 -7.65
CA LEU A 80 4.20 -21.17 -9.03
C LEU A 80 4.72 -19.73 -9.15
N TYR A 81 4.31 -18.86 -8.24
CA TYR A 81 4.81 -17.49 -8.18
C TYR A 81 6.32 -17.46 -7.88
N MET A 82 6.75 -18.15 -6.82
CA MET A 82 8.15 -18.18 -6.44
C MET A 82 9.06 -18.75 -7.54
N MET A 83 8.58 -19.69 -8.34
CA MET A 83 9.30 -20.27 -9.49
C MET A 83 9.02 -19.53 -10.80
N ASN A 84 8.46 -18.30 -10.74
CA ASN A 84 8.23 -17.42 -11.90
C ASN A 84 7.45 -18.07 -13.05
N GLN A 85 6.43 -18.91 -12.73
CA GLN A 85 5.64 -19.62 -13.72
C GLN A 85 4.53 -18.72 -14.27
N ARG A 86 4.89 -17.78 -15.15
CA ARG A 86 4.02 -16.73 -15.68
C ARG A 86 2.88 -17.27 -16.54
N GLU A 87 3.01 -18.44 -17.13
CA GLU A 87 1.92 -19.07 -17.89
C GLU A 87 0.72 -19.42 -17.02
N GLU A 88 0.91 -19.56 -15.71
CA GLU A 88 -0.16 -19.82 -14.76
C GLU A 88 -0.81 -18.53 -14.20
N GLN A 89 -0.35 -17.35 -14.63
CA GLN A 89 -0.80 -16.06 -14.11
C GLN A 89 -2.33 -15.90 -14.19
N ALA A 90 -2.95 -16.24 -15.30
CA ALA A 90 -4.41 -16.14 -15.46
C ALA A 90 -5.17 -17.06 -14.49
N ALA A 91 -4.66 -18.29 -14.29
CA ALA A 91 -5.26 -19.24 -13.35
C ALA A 91 -5.09 -18.75 -11.89
N ILE A 92 -3.93 -18.21 -11.54
CA ILE A 92 -3.65 -17.60 -10.23
C ILE A 92 -4.56 -16.39 -10.00
N PHE A 93 -4.70 -15.51 -10.99
CA PHE A 93 -5.57 -14.33 -10.92
C PHE A 93 -7.01 -14.69 -10.59
N GLY A 94 -7.54 -15.80 -11.12
CA GLY A 94 -8.86 -16.32 -10.77
C GLY A 94 -9.07 -16.60 -9.26
N HIS A 95 -8.00 -16.63 -8.46
CA HIS A 95 -8.06 -16.82 -7.01
C HIS A 95 -7.91 -15.52 -6.20
N THR A 96 -7.71 -14.36 -6.82
CA THR A 96 -7.53 -13.06 -6.13
C THR A 96 -8.76 -12.61 -5.34
N ASN A 97 -9.93 -13.16 -5.63
CA ASN A 97 -11.18 -12.94 -4.89
C ASN A 97 -11.71 -14.25 -4.27
N SER A 98 -10.83 -15.18 -3.88
CA SER A 98 -11.20 -16.42 -3.20
C SER A 98 -11.88 -16.15 -1.85
N ASN A 99 -12.83 -17.02 -1.46
CA ASN A 99 -13.46 -16.95 -0.14
C ASN A 99 -12.48 -17.26 1.02
N ASN A 100 -11.41 -18.00 0.74
CA ASN A 100 -10.36 -18.25 1.72
C ASN A 100 -9.31 -17.15 1.70
N GLU A 101 -9.05 -16.53 2.85
CA GLU A 101 -8.14 -15.39 3.01
C GLU A 101 -6.69 -15.70 2.57
N TYR A 102 -6.16 -16.86 2.95
CA TYR A 102 -4.79 -17.24 2.62
C TYR A 102 -4.62 -17.48 1.11
N VAL A 103 -5.59 -18.12 0.47
CA VAL A 103 -5.60 -18.32 -0.98
C VAL A 103 -5.66 -16.98 -1.70
N ARG A 104 -6.53 -16.07 -1.23
CA ARG A 104 -6.68 -14.71 -1.76
C ARG A 104 -5.38 -13.94 -1.70
N MET A 105 -4.74 -13.95 -0.51
CA MET A 105 -3.50 -13.23 -0.26
C MET A 105 -2.36 -13.71 -1.17
N GLU A 106 -2.15 -15.01 -1.28
CA GLU A 106 -1.10 -15.55 -2.15
C GLU A 106 -1.35 -15.20 -3.62
N ALA A 107 -2.60 -15.25 -4.07
CA ALA A 107 -2.97 -14.91 -5.43
C ALA A 107 -2.77 -13.41 -5.74
N GLN A 108 -3.14 -12.53 -4.80
CA GLN A 108 -2.95 -11.08 -4.93
C GLN A 108 -1.47 -10.71 -4.95
N THR A 109 -0.67 -11.31 -4.05
CA THR A 109 0.79 -11.12 -4.03
C THR A 109 1.42 -11.57 -5.34
N ALA A 110 1.04 -12.74 -5.85
CA ALA A 110 1.53 -13.26 -7.11
C ALA A 110 1.11 -12.39 -8.31
N SER A 111 -0.13 -11.86 -8.31
CA SER A 111 -0.63 -10.97 -9.36
C SER A 111 0.24 -9.72 -9.49
N ILE A 112 0.55 -9.06 -8.36
CA ILE A 112 1.42 -7.89 -8.33
C ILE A 112 2.85 -8.28 -8.71
N GLY A 113 3.38 -9.38 -8.18
CA GLY A 113 4.74 -9.82 -8.47
C GLY A 113 4.97 -10.17 -9.94
N PHE A 114 3.94 -10.62 -10.67
CA PHE A 114 4.01 -10.87 -12.11
C PHE A 114 3.81 -9.63 -12.97
N SER A 115 2.95 -8.69 -12.56
CA SER A 115 2.45 -7.62 -13.41
C SER A 115 2.62 -6.22 -12.83
N GLY A 116 3.28 -6.09 -11.67
CA GLY A 116 3.43 -4.78 -11.01
C GLY A 116 2.07 -4.15 -10.73
N PHE A 117 1.94 -2.87 -11.00
CA PHE A 117 0.70 -2.12 -10.80
C PHE A 117 -0.49 -2.67 -11.59
N ASN A 118 -0.26 -3.25 -12.78
CA ASN A 118 -1.31 -3.91 -13.54
C ASN A 118 -1.88 -5.13 -12.81
N GLY A 119 -1.13 -5.71 -11.89
CA GLY A 119 -1.59 -6.78 -11.02
C GLY A 119 -2.66 -6.36 -10.02
N LEU A 120 -2.80 -5.05 -9.74
CA LEU A 120 -3.82 -4.49 -8.84
C LEU A 120 -5.24 -4.52 -9.42
N VAL A 121 -5.42 -4.85 -10.69
CA VAL A 121 -6.75 -4.90 -11.33
C VAL A 121 -7.74 -5.84 -10.62
N PHE A 122 -7.29 -6.72 -9.72
CA PHE A 122 -8.19 -7.49 -8.87
C PHE A 122 -9.03 -6.62 -7.93
N LEU A 123 -8.61 -5.39 -7.64
CA LEU A 123 -9.37 -4.43 -6.83
C LEU A 123 -10.72 -4.05 -7.48
N ASP A 124 -10.83 -4.13 -8.81
CA ASP A 124 -12.07 -3.83 -9.54
C ASP A 124 -13.24 -4.74 -9.10
N ASN A 125 -12.93 -5.97 -8.69
CA ASN A 125 -13.92 -7.01 -8.35
C ASN A 125 -13.76 -7.56 -6.93
N LEU A 126 -12.94 -6.93 -6.09
CA LEU A 126 -12.70 -7.42 -4.73
C LEU A 126 -13.94 -7.24 -3.85
N THR A 127 -14.50 -8.35 -3.35
CA THR A 127 -15.69 -8.36 -2.49
C THR A 127 -15.35 -8.59 -1.01
N TYR A 128 -14.15 -9.02 -0.70
CA TYR A 128 -13.69 -9.32 0.65
C TYR A 128 -12.89 -8.17 1.25
N PRO A 129 -12.79 -8.11 2.60
CA PRO A 129 -11.92 -7.17 3.27
C PRO A 129 -10.46 -7.28 2.79
N LEU A 130 -9.82 -6.12 2.63
CA LEU A 130 -8.38 -5.99 2.45
C LEU A 130 -7.82 -5.41 3.75
N HIS A 131 -7.43 -6.30 4.67
CA HIS A 131 -6.96 -5.92 5.99
C HIS A 131 -5.62 -5.16 5.93
N GLU A 132 -5.35 -4.36 6.94
CA GLU A 132 -4.21 -3.43 6.95
C GLU A 132 -2.86 -4.12 6.73
N TRP A 133 -2.62 -5.27 7.39
CA TRP A 133 -1.40 -6.03 7.20
C TRP A 133 -1.24 -6.56 5.77
N GLN A 134 -2.34 -6.89 5.10
CA GLN A 134 -2.36 -7.32 3.70
C GLN A 134 -2.05 -6.13 2.78
N GLN A 135 -2.62 -4.95 3.06
CA GLN A 135 -2.28 -3.72 2.34
C GLN A 135 -0.77 -3.42 2.44
N ILE A 136 -0.18 -3.56 3.63
CA ILE A 136 1.27 -3.38 3.83
C ILE A 136 2.07 -4.32 2.93
N LYS A 137 1.73 -5.62 2.91
CA LYS A 137 2.40 -6.60 2.04
C LYS A 137 2.30 -6.27 0.55
N LEU A 138 1.14 -5.78 0.10
CA LEU A 138 0.98 -5.38 -1.30
C LEU A 138 1.82 -4.13 -1.61
N LEU A 139 1.88 -3.16 -0.70
CA LEU A 139 2.73 -1.98 -0.84
C LEU A 139 4.22 -2.33 -0.86
N GLU A 140 4.66 -3.30 -0.05
CA GLU A 140 6.04 -3.80 -0.08
C GLU A 140 6.42 -4.39 -1.45
N GLN A 141 5.50 -5.10 -2.11
CA GLN A 141 5.71 -5.62 -3.47
C GLN A 141 5.82 -4.52 -4.52
N LEU A 142 5.14 -3.40 -4.30
CA LEU A 142 5.12 -2.25 -5.22
C LEU A 142 6.26 -1.27 -4.97
N ALA A 143 6.90 -1.30 -3.80
CA ALA A 143 7.85 -0.28 -3.34
C ALA A 143 9.07 -0.07 -4.27
N ALA A 144 9.44 -1.09 -5.05
CA ALA A 144 10.55 -1.02 -6.00
C ALA A 144 10.11 -0.64 -7.43
N ILE A 145 8.84 -0.30 -7.63
CA ILE A 145 8.25 -0.04 -8.95
C ILE A 145 7.80 1.42 -9.00
N ASP A 146 8.45 2.20 -9.85
CA ASP A 146 8.03 3.56 -10.15
C ASP A 146 6.83 3.55 -11.10
N ILE A 147 5.90 4.47 -10.88
CA ILE A 147 4.75 4.68 -11.74
C ILE A 147 4.34 6.15 -11.79
N ASP A 148 4.20 6.68 -12.99
CA ASP A 148 3.77 8.07 -13.20
C ASP A 148 2.25 8.23 -13.07
N ASN A 149 1.49 7.23 -13.50
CA ASN A 149 0.02 7.29 -13.52
C ASN A 149 -0.61 5.91 -13.29
N MET A 150 -1.70 5.88 -12.51
CA MET A 150 -2.50 4.69 -12.21
C MET A 150 -3.90 4.83 -12.82
N PRO A 151 -4.15 4.37 -14.06
CA PRO A 151 -5.41 4.62 -14.77
C PRO A 151 -6.66 4.13 -14.02
N HIS A 152 -6.54 3.05 -13.23
CA HIS A 152 -7.65 2.49 -12.46
C HIS A 152 -7.89 3.20 -11.12
N LEU A 153 -6.98 4.05 -10.65
CA LEU A 153 -7.07 4.69 -9.32
C LEU A 153 -8.36 5.51 -9.13
N PRO A 154 -8.84 6.30 -10.10
CA PRO A 154 -10.11 7.00 -10.00
C PRO A 154 -11.30 6.07 -9.76
N HIS A 155 -11.30 4.90 -10.39
CA HIS A 155 -12.34 3.89 -10.21
C HIS A 155 -12.28 3.27 -8.81
N TRP A 156 -11.10 2.94 -8.31
CA TRP A 156 -10.93 2.37 -6.97
C TRP A 156 -11.30 3.35 -5.85
N LEU A 157 -11.04 4.64 -6.03
CA LEU A 157 -11.45 5.69 -5.09
C LEU A 157 -12.98 5.85 -4.98
N GLN A 158 -13.73 5.38 -5.97
CA GLN A 158 -15.19 5.41 -6.03
C GLN A 158 -15.82 4.01 -5.85
N SER A 159 -15.04 3.03 -5.39
CA SER A 159 -15.51 1.66 -5.16
C SER A 159 -16.61 1.60 -4.10
N SER A 160 -17.52 0.64 -4.22
CA SER A 160 -18.47 0.31 -3.15
C SER A 160 -17.81 -0.43 -1.98
N ASN A 161 -16.59 -0.96 -2.16
CA ASN A 161 -15.83 -1.63 -1.12
C ASN A 161 -14.92 -0.62 -0.40
N GLU A 162 -15.26 -0.31 0.85
CA GLU A 162 -14.51 0.64 1.68
C GLU A 162 -13.04 0.29 1.87
N TYR A 163 -12.67 -0.99 1.86
CA TYR A 163 -11.27 -1.42 1.94
C TYR A 163 -10.50 -1.09 0.66
N VAL A 164 -11.17 -1.15 -0.49
CA VAL A 164 -10.58 -0.73 -1.77
C VAL A 164 -10.35 0.78 -1.77
N ILE A 165 -11.32 1.57 -1.31
CA ILE A 165 -11.17 3.03 -1.18
C ILE A 165 -9.99 3.39 -0.26
N GLN A 166 -9.90 2.75 0.92
CA GLN A 166 -8.80 2.99 1.86
C GLN A 166 -7.43 2.66 1.25
N PHE A 167 -7.34 1.57 0.51
CA PHE A 167 -6.10 1.19 -0.15
C PHE A 167 -5.75 2.12 -1.31
N ALA A 168 -6.74 2.52 -2.11
CA ALA A 168 -6.58 3.48 -3.20
C ALA A 168 -6.11 4.85 -2.68
N LEU A 169 -6.63 5.33 -1.55
CA LEU A 169 -6.15 6.53 -0.88
C LEU A 169 -4.67 6.42 -0.47
N LYS A 170 -4.26 5.27 0.08
CA LYS A 170 -2.84 5.03 0.41
C LYS A 170 -1.95 5.00 -0.84
N LEU A 171 -2.43 4.43 -1.94
CA LEU A 171 -1.70 4.46 -3.23
C LEU A 171 -1.55 5.90 -3.74
N ALA A 172 -2.63 6.70 -3.69
CA ALA A 172 -2.59 8.11 -4.07
C ALA A 172 -1.59 8.92 -3.25
N ASP A 173 -1.53 8.67 -1.93
CA ASP A 173 -0.61 9.31 -0.99
C ASP A 173 0.85 8.93 -1.28
N ILE A 174 1.16 7.63 -1.31
CA ILE A 174 2.54 7.12 -1.44
C ILE A 174 3.14 7.48 -2.80
N TYR A 175 2.35 7.37 -3.86
CA TYR A 175 2.79 7.62 -5.24
C TYR A 175 2.44 9.03 -5.74
N GLN A 176 2.00 9.92 -4.84
CA GLN A 176 1.72 11.34 -5.10
C GLN A 176 0.89 11.59 -6.36
N GLN A 177 -0.24 10.88 -6.48
CA GLN A 177 -1.10 10.91 -7.67
C GLN A 177 -1.98 12.17 -7.66
N ILE A 178 -1.40 13.32 -8.01
CA ILE A 178 -2.02 14.65 -7.92
C ILE A 178 -3.32 14.74 -8.73
N TYR A 179 -3.41 14.06 -9.87
CA TYR A 179 -4.56 14.13 -10.77
C TYR A 179 -5.88 13.59 -10.20
N VAL A 180 -5.84 12.87 -9.06
CA VAL A 180 -7.06 12.40 -8.38
C VAL A 180 -7.50 13.30 -7.23
N ASN A 181 -6.91 14.48 -7.04
CA ASN A 181 -7.20 15.39 -5.93
C ASN A 181 -8.70 15.62 -5.75
N ASP A 182 -9.42 15.99 -6.82
CA ASP A 182 -10.85 16.29 -6.77
C ASP A 182 -11.68 15.07 -6.32
N ILE A 183 -11.28 13.86 -6.75
CA ILE A 183 -11.95 12.62 -6.34
C ILE A 183 -11.67 12.36 -4.86
N VAL A 184 -10.45 12.58 -4.38
CA VAL A 184 -10.10 12.41 -2.97
C VAL A 184 -10.86 13.41 -2.09
N ILE A 185 -11.10 14.65 -2.57
CA ILE A 185 -11.97 15.62 -1.88
C ILE A 185 -13.38 15.03 -1.66
N THR A 186 -13.94 14.30 -2.63
CA THR A 186 -15.27 13.66 -2.43
C THR A 186 -15.26 12.63 -1.30
N CYS A 187 -14.12 11.96 -1.06
CA CYS A 187 -13.96 10.99 0.03
C CYS A 187 -14.10 11.62 1.43
N LEU A 188 -13.93 12.95 1.56
CA LEU A 188 -14.21 13.68 2.81
C LEU A 188 -15.68 13.58 3.24
N SER A 189 -16.60 13.23 2.33
CA SER A 189 -18.02 13.05 2.62
C SER A 189 -18.39 11.61 2.98
N SER A 190 -17.44 10.68 3.05
CA SER A 190 -17.69 9.29 3.43
C SER A 190 -18.29 9.18 4.84
N ASN A 191 -19.21 8.23 5.03
CA ASN A 191 -19.73 7.89 6.35
C ASN A 191 -18.66 7.21 7.23
N ASN A 192 -17.66 6.56 6.61
CA ASN A 192 -16.58 5.89 7.32
C ASN A 192 -15.49 6.88 7.73
N GLU A 193 -15.31 7.04 9.05
CA GLU A 193 -14.31 7.95 9.62
C GLU A 193 -12.88 7.63 9.16
N LYS A 194 -12.52 6.34 9.01
CA LYS A 194 -11.18 5.93 8.57
C LYS A 194 -10.90 6.35 7.12
N ILE A 195 -11.92 6.30 6.26
CA ILE A 195 -11.80 6.81 4.87
C ILE A 195 -11.56 8.31 4.90
N ARG A 196 -12.33 9.06 5.70
CA ARG A 196 -12.15 10.51 5.82
C ARG A 196 -10.77 10.87 6.37
N TYR A 197 -10.33 10.17 7.42
CA TYR A 197 -8.99 10.37 7.98
C TYR A 197 -7.89 10.15 6.92
N GLN A 198 -7.97 9.04 6.19
CA GLN A 198 -6.98 8.75 5.14
C GLN A 198 -7.07 9.78 3.99
N ALA A 199 -8.28 10.22 3.61
CA ALA A 199 -8.46 11.26 2.60
C ALA A 199 -7.81 12.58 3.02
N ILE A 200 -8.00 13.01 4.28
CA ILE A 200 -7.36 14.22 4.83
C ILE A 200 -5.83 14.11 4.69
N LYS A 201 -5.23 12.99 5.10
CA LYS A 201 -3.79 12.75 4.97
C LYS A 201 -3.31 12.78 3.52
N THR A 202 -4.04 12.10 2.65
CA THR A 202 -3.71 12.03 1.23
C THR A 202 -3.76 13.40 0.59
N LEU A 203 -4.77 14.21 0.91
CA LEU A 203 -4.90 15.59 0.41
C LEU A 203 -3.71 16.48 0.77
N GLY A 204 -3.09 16.28 1.93
CA GLY A 204 -1.87 17.00 2.28
C GLY A 204 -0.67 16.66 1.40
N ARG A 205 -0.66 15.49 0.74
CA ARG A 205 0.42 15.05 -0.15
C ARG A 205 0.19 15.40 -1.61
N ILE A 206 -1.09 15.44 -2.04
CA ILE A 206 -1.49 15.67 -3.42
C ILE A 206 -2.25 17.01 -3.58
N ALA A 207 -1.97 17.96 -2.70
CA ALA A 207 -2.69 19.23 -2.62
C ALA A 207 -2.70 20.00 -3.94
N GLN A 208 -3.85 20.60 -4.22
CA GLN A 208 -4.08 21.57 -5.28
C GLN A 208 -4.74 22.82 -4.70
N GLU A 209 -5.01 23.81 -5.51
CA GLU A 209 -5.51 25.13 -5.10
C GLU A 209 -6.78 25.04 -4.21
N THR A 210 -7.70 24.14 -4.51
CA THR A 210 -8.97 23.97 -3.78
C THR A 210 -8.85 23.16 -2.50
N THR A 211 -7.71 22.53 -2.24
CA THR A 211 -7.55 21.53 -1.17
C THR A 211 -7.69 22.14 0.22
N ALA A 212 -7.05 23.29 0.47
CA ALA A 212 -7.10 23.95 1.77
C ALA A 212 -8.54 24.36 2.14
N ASP A 213 -9.30 24.91 1.19
CA ASP A 213 -10.68 25.31 1.40
C ASP A 213 -11.59 24.11 1.68
N ALA A 214 -11.44 23.01 0.95
CA ALA A 214 -12.18 21.79 1.20
C ALA A 214 -11.93 21.23 2.61
N LEU A 215 -10.68 21.26 3.09
CA LEU A 215 -10.30 20.82 4.44
C LEU A 215 -10.88 21.75 5.51
N LYS A 216 -10.82 23.07 5.34
CA LYS A 216 -11.42 24.07 6.26
C LYS A 216 -12.93 23.90 6.37
N GLU A 217 -13.63 23.72 5.24
CA GLU A 217 -15.07 23.48 5.22
C GLU A 217 -15.44 22.19 5.95
N ARG A 218 -14.66 21.13 5.75
CA ARG A 218 -14.90 19.83 6.39
C ARG A 218 -14.65 19.85 7.90
N TYR A 219 -13.74 20.66 8.41
CA TYR A 219 -13.33 20.73 9.81
C TYR A 219 -14.50 20.74 10.79
N TYR A 220 -15.52 21.54 10.54
CA TYR A 220 -16.65 21.72 11.45
C TYR A 220 -17.56 20.51 11.61
N LYS A 221 -17.41 19.50 10.74
CA LYS A 221 -18.21 18.27 10.74
C LYS A 221 -17.39 17.04 11.17
N GLU A 222 -16.15 17.26 11.63
CA GLU A 222 -15.25 16.17 11.94
C GLU A 222 -15.09 15.91 13.44
N THR A 223 -14.63 14.67 13.75
CA THR A 223 -14.20 14.25 15.08
C THR A 223 -12.92 14.98 15.49
N SER A 224 -12.61 15.06 16.79
CA SER A 224 -11.36 15.69 17.29
C SER A 224 -10.11 15.11 16.60
N SER A 225 -10.07 13.79 16.37
CA SER A 225 -8.96 13.13 15.67
C SER A 225 -8.78 13.66 14.24
N ASN A 226 -9.87 13.77 13.48
CA ASN A 226 -9.82 14.26 12.11
C ASN A 226 -9.57 15.78 12.06
N LYS A 227 -10.11 16.55 13.01
CA LYS A 227 -9.82 17.98 13.16
C LYS A 227 -8.33 18.21 13.37
N LEU A 228 -7.72 17.43 14.27
CA LEU A 228 -6.27 17.49 14.51
C LEU A 228 -5.47 17.22 13.23
N GLU A 229 -5.88 16.20 12.47
CA GLU A 229 -5.22 15.87 11.21
C GLU A 229 -5.40 16.96 10.16
N ILE A 230 -6.60 17.58 10.06
CA ILE A 230 -6.84 18.73 9.16
C ILE A 230 -5.88 19.88 9.48
N ILE A 231 -5.73 20.25 10.76
CA ILE A 231 -4.81 21.32 11.16
C ILE A 231 -3.38 20.97 10.76
N LYS A 232 -2.94 19.71 10.96
CA LYS A 232 -1.60 19.25 10.55
C LYS A 232 -1.39 19.38 9.04
N GLN A 233 -2.39 18.98 8.25
CA GLN A 233 -2.26 19.09 6.81
C GLN A 233 -2.26 20.56 6.35
N LEU A 234 -3.10 21.42 6.95
CA LEU A 234 -3.06 22.85 6.67
C LEU A 234 -1.74 23.51 7.07
N ALA A 235 -1.02 22.99 8.07
CA ALA A 235 0.33 23.46 8.39
C ALA A 235 1.34 23.15 7.26
N ILE A 236 1.09 22.12 6.46
CA ILE A 236 1.99 21.68 5.38
C ILE A 236 1.66 22.41 4.06
N ILE A 237 0.35 22.49 3.72
CA ILE A 237 -0.11 22.97 2.42
C ILE A 237 -0.63 24.41 2.46
N GLY A 238 -0.95 24.91 3.67
CA GLY A 238 -1.57 26.22 3.87
C GLY A 238 -0.63 27.38 3.53
N THR A 239 -1.25 28.50 3.27
CA THR A 239 -0.61 29.77 2.98
C THR A 239 -0.91 30.81 4.09
N SER A 240 -0.42 32.04 3.93
CA SER A 240 -0.79 33.15 4.81
C SER A 240 -2.32 33.39 4.86
N ASP A 241 -3.04 33.05 3.80
CA ASP A 241 -4.49 33.24 3.71
C ASP A 241 -5.27 32.28 4.64
N ASP A 242 -4.65 31.20 5.10
CA ASP A 242 -5.20 30.24 6.05
C ASP A 242 -4.99 30.63 7.52
N LEU A 243 -4.15 31.66 7.79
CA LEU A 243 -3.88 32.15 9.15
C LEU A 243 -5.13 32.57 9.94
N PRO A 244 -6.14 33.26 9.35
CA PRO A 244 -7.36 33.59 10.06
C PRO A 244 -8.10 32.34 10.57
N PHE A 245 -8.20 31.29 9.74
CA PHE A 245 -8.80 30.03 10.13
C PHE A 245 -8.00 29.37 11.27
N LEU A 246 -6.70 29.22 11.12
CA LEU A 246 -5.83 28.60 12.13
C LEU A 246 -5.84 29.39 13.45
N THR A 247 -5.85 30.72 13.39
CA THR A 247 -5.91 31.59 14.56
C THR A 247 -7.22 31.44 15.32
N ASP A 248 -8.34 31.20 14.61
CA ASP A 248 -9.61 30.95 15.26
C ASP A 248 -9.65 29.61 16.01
N ARG A 249 -8.83 28.62 15.61
CA ARG A 249 -8.67 27.32 16.34
C ARG A 249 -7.97 27.46 17.69
N LEU A 250 -7.27 28.55 17.95
CA LEU A 250 -6.72 28.82 19.29
C LEU A 250 -7.79 29.06 20.37
N LYS A 251 -9.08 29.16 19.98
CA LYS A 251 -10.23 29.28 20.87
C LYS A 251 -10.93 27.96 21.16
N GLU A 252 -10.46 26.84 20.60
CA GLU A 252 -11.00 25.52 20.88
C GLU A 252 -10.88 25.16 22.37
N GLU A 253 -11.70 24.23 22.85
CA GLU A 253 -11.62 23.74 24.23
C GLU A 253 -10.57 22.62 24.37
N ASP A 254 -10.28 21.89 23.30
CA ASP A 254 -9.32 20.80 23.28
C ASP A 254 -7.90 21.34 23.16
N GLU A 255 -7.10 21.15 24.22
CA GLU A 255 -5.71 21.61 24.28
C GLU A 255 -4.84 21.04 23.15
N SER A 256 -5.14 19.82 22.65
CA SER A 256 -4.41 19.21 21.54
C SER A 256 -4.66 19.97 20.24
N LEU A 257 -5.88 20.45 20.02
CA LEU A 257 -6.24 21.27 18.85
C LEU A 257 -5.58 22.65 18.94
N ILE A 258 -5.57 23.27 20.13
CA ILE A 258 -4.92 24.56 20.36
C ILE A 258 -3.42 24.45 20.10
N LEU A 259 -2.78 23.42 20.64
CA LEU A 259 -1.35 23.17 20.47
C LEU A 259 -0.98 23.00 18.99
N GLU A 260 -1.76 22.17 18.27
CA GLU A 260 -1.50 21.92 16.85
C GLU A 260 -1.79 23.14 15.97
N ALA A 261 -2.84 23.91 16.30
CA ALA A 261 -3.11 25.19 15.64
C ALA A 261 -1.97 26.19 15.83
N GLY A 262 -1.42 26.24 17.05
CA GLY A 262 -0.26 27.08 17.32
C GLY A 262 0.97 26.67 16.49
N ARG A 263 1.26 25.40 16.37
CA ARG A 263 2.32 24.87 15.51
C ARG A 263 2.09 25.24 14.04
N ALA A 264 0.86 25.07 13.57
CA ALA A 264 0.47 25.40 12.21
C ALA A 264 0.65 26.89 11.91
N ILE A 265 0.25 27.78 12.84
CA ILE A 265 0.44 29.23 12.73
C ILE A 265 1.92 29.57 12.64
N MET A 266 2.76 28.97 13.50
CA MET A 266 4.20 29.25 13.49
C MET A 266 4.85 28.82 12.18
N THR A 267 4.40 27.69 11.61
CA THR A 267 4.87 27.23 10.31
C THR A 267 4.42 28.16 9.18
N ALA A 268 3.11 28.46 9.10
CA ALA A 268 2.52 29.25 8.02
C ALA A 268 2.91 30.74 8.06
N SER A 269 3.18 31.29 9.26
CA SER A 269 3.55 32.70 9.45
C SER A 269 5.05 32.98 9.41
N GLY A 270 5.89 31.97 9.18
CA GLY A 270 7.34 32.14 9.24
C GLY A 270 7.85 32.50 10.64
N LYS A 271 7.30 31.87 11.68
CA LYS A 271 7.64 32.08 13.12
C LYS A 271 7.23 33.47 13.65
N ASN A 272 6.10 34.01 13.21
CA ASN A 272 5.57 35.28 13.74
C ASN A 272 4.92 35.09 15.12
N TRP A 273 5.68 35.37 16.19
CA TRP A 273 5.25 35.23 17.58
C TRP A 273 4.16 36.18 18.00
N GLN A 274 4.07 37.37 17.37
CA GLN A 274 3.09 38.40 17.72
C GLN A 274 1.63 37.85 17.60
N ILE A 275 1.38 37.02 16.58
CA ILE A 275 0.05 36.37 16.40
C ILE A 275 -0.33 35.53 17.62
N MET A 276 0.64 34.80 18.20
CA MET A 276 0.40 33.94 19.35
C MET A 276 0.23 34.74 20.66
N GLU A 277 0.99 35.80 20.84
CA GLU A 277 0.95 36.66 22.03
C GLU A 277 -0.40 37.40 22.15
N GLU A 278 -0.97 37.86 21.03
CA GLU A 278 -2.25 38.56 21.00
C GLU A 278 -3.44 37.67 21.40
N LYS A 279 -3.34 36.34 21.29
CA LYS A 279 -4.49 35.41 21.48
C LYS A 279 -4.63 34.85 22.89
N LYS A 280 -3.74 35.18 23.84
CA LYS A 280 -3.82 34.80 25.26
C LYS A 280 -4.06 33.28 25.47
N ILE A 281 -3.36 32.43 24.73
CA ILE A 281 -3.37 30.98 24.97
C ILE A 281 -2.74 30.63 26.32
N SER A 282 -2.98 29.41 26.82
CA SER A 282 -2.39 28.98 28.09
C SER A 282 -0.86 29.06 28.06
N GLU A 283 -0.29 29.49 29.20
CA GLU A 283 1.17 29.68 29.32
C GLU A 283 1.94 28.36 29.07
N SER A 284 1.34 27.21 29.42
CA SER A 284 1.92 25.90 29.17
C SER A 284 2.05 25.61 27.67
N ILE A 285 0.99 25.81 26.89
CA ILE A 285 0.98 25.61 25.44
C ILE A 285 1.95 26.58 24.76
N PHE A 286 1.94 27.87 25.16
CA PHE A 286 2.85 28.86 24.60
C PHE A 286 4.32 28.49 24.85
N LYS A 287 4.68 28.06 26.06
CA LYS A 287 6.04 27.60 26.40
C LYS A 287 6.44 26.39 25.57
N GLN A 288 5.53 25.43 25.38
CA GLN A 288 5.81 24.25 24.58
C GLN A 288 6.10 24.60 23.13
N ILE A 289 5.26 25.42 22.48
CA ILE A 289 5.46 25.86 21.11
C ILE A 289 6.78 26.66 20.99
N LYS A 290 7.03 27.55 21.95
CA LYS A 290 8.27 28.33 21.98
C LYS A 290 9.51 27.47 22.06
N TYR A 291 9.48 26.41 22.87
CA TYR A 291 10.57 25.43 22.97
C TYR A 291 10.81 24.71 21.63
N GLU A 292 9.74 24.26 20.96
CA GLU A 292 9.80 23.52 19.69
C GLU A 292 10.34 24.36 18.53
N PHE A 293 10.03 25.66 18.49
CA PHE A 293 10.42 26.56 17.39
C PHE A 293 11.62 27.47 17.69
N ALA A 294 12.18 27.42 18.91
CA ALA A 294 13.37 28.20 19.30
C ALA A 294 14.70 27.57 18.82
N GLN A 295 14.64 26.35 18.29
CA GLN A 295 15.77 25.67 17.67
C GLN A 295 15.84 26.04 16.17
#